data_19cb7da38af95ac21989228d66254f33
#
_entry.id   19cb7da38af95ac21989228d66254f33
#
_cell.length_a   1.000
_cell.length_b   1.000
_cell.length_c   1.000
_cell.angle_alpha   90.00
_cell.angle_beta   90.00
_cell.angle_gamma   90.00
#
_symmetry.space_group_name_H-M   'P 1'
#
loop_
_entity.id
_entity.type
_entity.pdbx_description
1 polymer ?
#
loop_
_entity_poly.entity_id
_entity_poly.type
_entity_poly.pdbx_seq_one_letter_code
_entity_poly.pdbx_strand_id
1 'polypeptide(L)'
;RDWLHVEDHVDALLLAACRGQSGQSYCVGGYGERTNTEVVETICQLLDELQPSRKPHHQLITPVSDRPGHDRRYGIDPSRIETELGWQPRYRFEKGLKATVRWYLEHQDWCEQVRFRAG
;
A
#
# COMPACT_ATOMS: atom_id res chain seq x y z
N ARG A 1 1.77 -5.09 -8.64
CA ARG A 1 0.73 -5.27 -7.62
C ARG A 1 -0.33 -4.20 -7.77
N ASP A 2 -1.52 -4.48 -7.25
CA ASP A 2 -2.53 -3.44 -7.07
C ASP A 2 -2.37 -2.87 -5.66
N TRP A 3 -1.90 -1.62 -5.59
CA TRP A 3 -1.56 -0.96 -4.34
C TRP A 3 -2.76 -0.17 -3.82
N LEU A 4 -3.14 -0.45 -2.58
CA LEU A 4 -4.30 0.14 -1.91
C LEU A 4 -3.86 0.80 -0.60
N HIS A 5 -4.39 2.00 -0.31
CA HIS A 5 -4.14 2.66 0.97
C HIS A 5 -4.82 1.90 2.11
N VAL A 6 -4.13 1.82 3.26
CA VAL A 6 -4.61 1.02 4.40
C VAL A 6 -5.99 1.43 4.90
N GLU A 7 -6.30 2.73 4.93
CA GLU A 7 -7.62 3.23 5.36
C GLU A 7 -8.74 2.78 4.42
N ASP A 8 -8.49 2.79 3.10
CA ASP A 8 -9.47 2.30 2.12
C ASP A 8 -9.71 0.79 2.30
N HIS A 9 -8.65 0.03 2.63
CA HIS A 9 -8.79 -1.40 2.93
C HIS A 9 -9.61 -1.62 4.21
N VAL A 10 -9.33 -0.89 5.27
CA VAL A 10 -10.09 -0.97 6.53
C VAL A 10 -11.56 -0.62 6.32
N ASP A 11 -11.86 0.45 5.57
CA ASP A 11 -13.23 0.82 5.23
C ASP A 11 -13.95 -0.30 4.46
N ALA A 12 -13.27 -0.95 3.50
CA ALA A 12 -13.84 -2.10 2.79
C ALA A 12 -14.15 -3.27 3.71
N LEU A 13 -13.21 -3.60 4.64
CA LEU A 13 -13.42 -4.68 5.62
C LEU A 13 -14.61 -4.40 6.55
N LEU A 14 -14.70 -3.18 7.08
CA LEU A 14 -15.81 -2.77 7.95
C LEU A 14 -17.14 -2.81 7.20
N LEU A 15 -17.15 -2.33 5.95
CA LEU A 15 -18.35 -2.33 5.13
C LEU A 15 -18.81 -3.74 4.81
N ALA A 16 -17.88 -4.64 4.44
CA ALA A 16 -18.18 -6.04 4.20
C ALA A 16 -18.69 -6.75 5.47
N ALA A 17 -18.10 -6.47 6.64
CA ALA A 17 -18.55 -7.03 7.91
C ALA A 17 -19.96 -6.56 8.31
N CYS A 18 -20.29 -5.29 8.03
CA CYS A 18 -21.59 -4.70 8.44
C CYS A 18 -22.71 -4.93 7.43
N ARG A 19 -22.42 -5.03 6.14
CA ARG A 19 -23.41 -5.05 5.05
C ARG A 19 -23.22 -6.18 4.05
N GLY A 20 -22.10 -6.89 4.09
CA GLY A 20 -21.83 -7.99 3.19
C GLY A 20 -22.79 -9.16 3.39
N GLN A 21 -23.05 -9.89 2.34
CA GLN A 21 -23.86 -11.10 2.40
C GLN A 21 -23.03 -12.24 3.01
N SER A 22 -23.59 -12.94 3.98
CA SER A 22 -22.94 -14.08 4.63
C SER A 22 -22.54 -15.15 3.61
N GLY A 23 -21.31 -15.65 3.71
CA GLY A 23 -20.77 -16.67 2.80
C GLY A 23 -20.28 -16.12 1.46
N GLN A 24 -20.31 -14.82 1.24
CA GLN A 24 -19.78 -14.20 0.02
C GLN A 24 -18.37 -13.67 0.21
N SER A 25 -17.61 -13.61 -0.88
CA SER A 25 -16.27 -13.04 -0.93
C SER A 25 -16.29 -11.74 -1.73
N TYR A 26 -15.57 -10.74 -1.25
CA TYR A 26 -15.38 -9.46 -1.91
C TYR A 26 -13.90 -9.22 -2.19
N CYS A 27 -13.56 -8.99 -3.45
CA CYS A 27 -12.21 -8.54 -3.81
C CYS A 27 -12.11 -7.03 -3.56
N VAL A 28 -11.00 -6.61 -2.98
CA VAL A 28 -10.74 -5.20 -2.67
C VAL A 28 -9.47 -4.76 -3.37
N GLY A 29 -9.58 -3.85 -4.34
CA GLY A 29 -8.49 -3.33 -5.14
C GLY A 29 -8.54 -1.81 -5.24
N GLY A 30 -7.39 -1.18 -5.48
CA GLY A 30 -7.24 0.27 -5.48
C GLY A 30 -7.13 0.90 -6.86
N TYR A 31 -7.19 0.11 -7.94
CA TYR A 31 -6.84 0.54 -9.31
C TYR A 31 -5.43 1.15 -9.40
N GLY A 32 -4.58 0.79 -8.44
CA GLY A 32 -3.23 1.30 -8.26
C GLY A 32 -2.16 0.35 -8.80
N GLU A 33 -2.37 -0.29 -9.96
CA GLU A 33 -1.37 -1.21 -10.51
C GLU A 33 -0.06 -0.48 -10.80
N ARG A 34 1.00 -0.89 -10.09
CA ARG A 34 2.37 -0.41 -10.26
C ARG A 34 3.34 -1.56 -10.07
N THR A 35 4.48 -1.48 -10.72
CA THR A 35 5.61 -2.37 -10.47
C THR A 35 6.26 -2.05 -9.12
N ASN A 36 6.96 -3.03 -8.54
CA ASN A 36 7.72 -2.79 -7.31
C ASN A 36 8.77 -1.68 -7.50
N THR A 37 9.40 -1.63 -8.68
CA THR A 37 10.40 -0.61 -9.01
C THR A 37 9.79 0.78 -8.98
N GLU A 38 8.66 1.01 -9.66
CA GLU A 38 7.95 2.31 -9.65
C GLU A 38 7.59 2.75 -8.23
N VAL A 39 7.14 1.82 -7.39
CA VAL A 39 6.81 2.14 -5.99
C VAL A 39 8.03 2.55 -5.19
N VAL A 40 9.13 1.78 -5.30
CA VAL A 40 10.38 2.07 -4.58
C VAL A 40 10.98 3.39 -5.04
N GLU A 41 11.00 3.67 -6.35
CA GLU A 41 11.47 4.95 -6.89
C GLU A 41 10.61 6.12 -6.40
N THR A 42 9.29 5.95 -6.36
CA THR A 42 8.38 6.98 -5.82
C THR A 42 8.62 7.23 -4.33
N ILE A 43 8.86 6.17 -3.54
CA ILE A 43 9.22 6.31 -2.11
C ILE A 43 10.52 7.10 -1.97
N CYS A 44 11.55 6.79 -2.75
CA CYS A 44 12.81 7.51 -2.72
C CYS A 44 12.64 9.01 -3.05
N GLN A 45 11.85 9.32 -4.08
CA GLN A 45 11.54 10.72 -4.45
C GLN A 45 10.81 11.46 -3.32
N LEU A 46 9.80 10.80 -2.70
CA LEU A 46 9.05 11.38 -1.58
C LEU A 46 9.94 11.61 -0.35
N LEU A 47 10.87 10.71 -0.08
CA LEU A 47 11.84 10.88 1.00
C LEU A 47 12.81 12.02 0.70
N ASP A 48 13.29 12.15 -0.53
CA ASP A 48 14.14 13.27 -0.94
C ASP A 48 13.42 14.63 -0.82
N GLU A 49 12.09 14.66 -1.04
CA GLU A 49 11.26 15.86 -0.84
C GLU A 49 11.00 16.17 0.65
N LEU A 50 10.62 15.14 1.44
CA LEU A 50 10.12 15.31 2.81
C LEU A 50 11.25 15.35 3.85
N GLN A 51 12.34 14.61 3.62
CA GLN A 51 13.50 14.51 4.48
C GLN A 51 14.79 14.47 3.65
N PRO A 52 15.22 15.60 3.07
CA PRO A 52 16.42 15.66 2.24
C PRO A 52 17.66 15.13 2.96
N SER A 53 18.44 14.32 2.28
CA SER A 53 19.70 13.78 2.78
C SER A 53 20.88 14.18 1.90
N ARG A 54 22.14 13.94 2.39
CA ARG A 54 23.35 14.24 1.60
C ARG A 54 23.44 13.50 0.28
N LYS A 55 22.81 12.30 0.20
CA LYS A 55 22.78 11.47 -0.99
C LYS A 55 21.33 11.16 -1.31
N PRO A 56 20.94 11.17 -2.59
CA PRO A 56 19.59 10.80 -3.00
C PRO A 56 19.23 9.37 -2.56
N HIS A 57 18.00 9.18 -2.06
CA HIS A 57 17.58 7.89 -1.51
C HIS A 57 17.55 6.76 -2.55
N HIS A 58 17.42 7.07 -3.85
CA HIS A 58 17.48 6.05 -4.90
C HIS A 58 18.79 5.26 -4.92
N GLN A 59 19.90 5.81 -4.39
CA GLN A 59 21.18 5.11 -4.28
C GLN A 59 21.16 3.95 -3.26
N LEU A 60 20.13 3.87 -2.43
CA LEU A 60 19.91 2.77 -1.48
C LEU A 60 19.22 1.56 -2.12
N ILE A 61 18.72 1.70 -3.34
CA ILE A 61 18.04 0.60 -4.05
C ILE A 61 19.05 -0.47 -4.41
N THR A 62 18.84 -1.67 -3.88
CA THR A 62 19.68 -2.83 -4.16
C THR A 62 18.84 -3.96 -4.76
N PRO A 63 19.05 -4.35 -6.01
CA PRO A 63 18.37 -5.50 -6.59
C PRO A 63 18.75 -6.79 -5.86
N VAL A 64 17.75 -7.65 -5.64
CA VAL A 64 17.92 -8.97 -5.03
C VAL A 64 17.31 -10.03 -5.94
N SER A 65 17.76 -11.28 -5.80
CA SER A 65 17.16 -12.41 -6.51
C SER A 65 15.71 -12.61 -6.06
N ASP A 66 14.86 -12.86 -7.04
CA ASP A 66 13.46 -13.15 -6.75
C ASP A 66 13.29 -14.56 -6.18
N ARG A 67 12.24 -14.76 -5.39
CA ARG A 67 11.89 -16.07 -4.83
C ARG A 67 11.29 -16.98 -5.91
N PRO A 68 11.55 -18.31 -5.87
CA PRO A 68 10.89 -19.25 -6.77
C PRO A 68 9.36 -19.19 -6.65
N GLY A 69 8.67 -19.25 -7.80
CA GLY A 69 7.21 -19.26 -7.84
C GLY A 69 6.54 -17.91 -7.48
N HIS A 70 7.29 -16.81 -7.55
CA HIS A 70 6.72 -15.49 -7.31
C HIS A 70 5.81 -15.06 -8.46
N ASP A 71 4.55 -14.75 -8.15
CA ASP A 71 3.59 -14.27 -9.14
C ASP A 71 4.06 -12.94 -9.74
N ARG A 72 4.07 -12.88 -11.06
CA ARG A 72 4.55 -11.70 -11.79
C ARG A 72 3.61 -10.50 -11.66
N ARG A 73 2.29 -10.73 -11.57
CA ARG A 73 1.27 -9.68 -11.55
C ARG A 73 0.09 -10.09 -10.70
N TYR A 74 -0.43 -9.14 -9.93
CA TYR A 74 -1.75 -9.21 -9.31
C TYR A 74 -2.62 -8.09 -9.90
N GLY A 75 -3.71 -8.46 -10.55
CA GLY A 75 -4.79 -7.55 -10.93
C GLY A 75 -6.01 -7.93 -10.11
N ILE A 76 -6.69 -6.95 -9.52
CA ILE A 76 -7.85 -7.16 -8.67
C ILE A 76 -9.04 -6.46 -9.30
N ASP A 77 -10.17 -7.17 -9.39
CA ASP A 77 -11.45 -6.60 -9.83
C ASP A 77 -12.34 -6.33 -8.60
N PRO A 78 -12.50 -5.07 -8.16
CA PRO A 78 -13.33 -4.70 -7.03
C PRO A 78 -14.80 -4.45 -7.40
N SER A 79 -15.22 -4.68 -8.64
CA SER A 79 -16.55 -4.31 -9.15
C SER A 79 -17.69 -4.82 -8.29
N ARG A 80 -17.53 -5.99 -7.67
CA ARG A 80 -18.57 -6.57 -6.82
C ARG A 80 -18.78 -5.77 -5.53
N ILE A 81 -17.71 -5.41 -4.81
CA ILE A 81 -17.84 -4.60 -3.59
C ILE A 81 -18.35 -3.20 -3.90
N GLU A 82 -17.97 -2.65 -5.05
CA GLU A 82 -18.45 -1.35 -5.51
C GLU A 82 -19.96 -1.38 -5.80
N THR A 83 -20.43 -2.38 -6.55
CA THR A 83 -21.84 -2.47 -6.95
C THR A 83 -22.77 -2.90 -5.83
N GLU A 84 -22.37 -3.88 -5.01
CA GLU A 84 -23.22 -4.42 -3.96
C GLU A 84 -23.19 -3.59 -2.68
N LEU A 85 -22.02 -3.05 -2.31
CA LEU A 85 -21.82 -2.35 -1.03
C LEU A 85 -21.55 -0.85 -1.18
N GLY A 86 -21.35 -0.35 -2.40
CA GLY A 86 -21.09 1.06 -2.68
C GLY A 86 -19.69 1.53 -2.22
N TRP A 87 -18.76 0.60 -2.01
CA TRP A 87 -17.40 0.96 -1.63
C TRP A 87 -16.62 1.48 -2.83
N GLN A 88 -15.77 2.48 -2.60
CA GLN A 88 -14.78 2.97 -3.58
C GLN A 88 -13.54 3.46 -2.86
N PRO A 89 -12.32 3.26 -3.44
CA PRO A 89 -11.11 3.80 -2.85
C PRO A 89 -11.09 5.33 -2.91
N ARG A 90 -10.76 5.97 -1.79
CA ARG A 90 -10.68 7.43 -1.66
C ARG A 90 -9.30 7.97 -2.00
N TYR A 91 -8.27 7.14 -1.81
CA TYR A 91 -6.89 7.51 -2.07
C TYR A 91 -6.44 7.01 -3.44
N ARG A 92 -6.02 7.94 -4.29
CA ARG A 92 -5.19 7.60 -5.45
C ARG A 92 -3.80 7.22 -4.99
N PHE A 93 -3.09 6.40 -5.76
CA PHE A 93 -1.78 5.84 -5.42
C PHE A 93 -0.79 6.88 -4.89
N GLU A 94 -0.57 7.97 -5.63
CA GLU A 94 0.42 8.99 -5.28
C GLU A 94 0.10 9.69 -3.96
N LYS A 95 -1.18 10.04 -3.77
CA LYS A 95 -1.64 10.69 -2.53
C LYS A 95 -1.57 9.76 -1.33
N GLY A 96 -1.99 8.50 -1.50
CA GLY A 96 -1.94 7.48 -0.46
C GLY A 96 -0.50 7.15 -0.06
N LEU A 97 0.39 6.96 -1.05
CA LEU A 97 1.79 6.68 -0.77
C LEU A 97 2.48 7.85 -0.05
N LYS A 98 2.23 9.10 -0.46
CA LYS A 98 2.77 10.27 0.22
C LYS A 98 2.28 10.38 1.67
N ALA A 99 1.01 10.09 1.93
CA ALA A 99 0.46 10.04 3.29
C ALA A 99 1.14 8.97 4.14
N THR A 100 1.34 7.78 3.56
CA THR A 100 2.02 6.65 4.22
C THR A 100 3.47 6.99 4.56
N VAL A 101 4.24 7.53 3.61
CA VAL A 101 5.65 7.91 3.86
C VAL A 101 5.72 8.96 4.96
N ARG A 102 4.87 9.98 4.92
CA ARG A 102 4.80 11.02 5.96
C ARG A 102 4.50 10.42 7.32
N TRP A 103 3.52 9.52 7.40
CA TRP A 103 3.16 8.87 8.65
C TRP A 103 4.35 8.13 9.27
N TYR A 104 5.10 7.36 8.48
CA TYR A 104 6.30 6.66 8.96
C TYR A 104 7.40 7.62 9.42
N LEU A 105 7.58 8.76 8.76
CA LEU A 105 8.53 9.77 9.19
C LEU A 105 8.15 10.44 10.52
N GLU A 106 6.86 10.61 10.77
CA GLU A 106 6.30 11.21 11.98
C GLU A 106 6.21 10.23 13.17
N HIS A 107 6.29 8.89 12.92
CA HIS A 107 6.09 7.85 13.93
C HIS A 107 7.32 6.92 14.09
N GLN A 108 8.51 7.50 14.12
CA GLN A 108 9.77 6.74 14.26
C GLN A 108 9.82 5.91 15.55
N ASP A 109 9.37 6.47 16.67
CA ASP A 109 9.33 5.79 17.96
C ASP A 109 8.47 4.52 17.93
N TRP A 110 7.32 4.58 17.24
CA TRP A 110 6.48 3.41 17.02
C TRP A 110 7.18 2.35 16.18
N CYS A 111 7.86 2.77 15.11
CA CYS A 111 8.62 1.86 14.24
C CYS A 111 9.72 1.12 15.04
N GLU A 112 10.45 1.82 15.91
CA GLU A 112 11.47 1.24 16.77
C GLU A 112 10.87 0.22 17.73
N GLN A 113 9.78 0.57 18.43
CA GLN A 113 9.10 -0.33 19.36
C GLN A 113 8.64 -1.64 18.71
N VAL A 114 8.11 -1.57 17.49
CA VAL A 114 7.65 -2.77 16.76
C VAL A 114 8.83 -3.63 16.33
N ARG A 115 9.94 -3.03 15.89
CA ARG A 115 11.17 -3.78 15.51
C ARG A 115 11.75 -4.55 16.69
N PHE A 116 11.76 -3.99 17.88
CA PHE A 116 12.26 -4.66 19.10
C PHE A 116 11.36 -5.82 19.58
N ARG A 117 10.06 -5.81 19.23
CA ARG A 117 9.14 -6.89 19.61
C ARG A 117 9.14 -8.07 18.64
N ALA A 118 9.72 -7.91 17.47
CA ALA A 118 9.75 -8.93 16.40
C ALA A 118 11.07 -9.71 16.34
N GLY A 119 12.01 -9.48 17.29
CA GLY A 119 13.31 -10.15 17.39
C GLY A 119 13.35 -11.22 18.48
#